data_0453ff60270e1b745a4431006e192857
#
_entry.id   0453ff60270e1b745a4431006e192857
#
_cell.length_a   1.000
_cell.length_b   1.000
_cell.length_c   1.000
_cell.angle_alpha   90.00
_cell.angle_beta   90.00
_cell.angle_gamma   90.00
#
_symmetry.space_group_name_H-M   'P 1'
#
loop_
_entity.id
_entity.type
_entity.pdbx_description
1 polymer ?
#
loop_
_entity_poly.entity_id
_entity_poly.type
_entity_poly.pdbx_seq_one_letter_code
_entity_poly.pdbx_strand_id
1 'polypeptide(L)'
;MAKTILLVDDSATARMKSRMIFASMKEYEFISACDGKEGVERALAHQPDLILMDVEMPRMSGIEACRALRENAATKRIPVVLLTMRDEDSTVKMGFDSGCVEYVLKPVNEQRLIALLKKHLG
;
A
#
# COMPACT_ATOMS: atom_id res chain seq x y z
N MET A 1 19.91 -6.09 -5.47
CA MET A 1 18.65 -5.92 -6.21
C MET A 1 17.76 -4.93 -5.48
N ALA A 2 17.13 -4.04 -6.21
CA ALA A 2 16.23 -3.06 -5.61
C ALA A 2 14.96 -3.73 -5.09
N LYS A 3 14.48 -3.26 -3.93
CA LYS A 3 13.18 -3.67 -3.41
C LYS A 3 12.08 -2.96 -4.18
N THR A 4 11.00 -3.65 -4.45
CA THR A 4 9.87 -3.10 -5.23
C THR A 4 8.71 -2.73 -4.30
N ILE A 5 8.19 -1.53 -4.47
CA ILE A 5 7.07 -1.01 -3.68
C ILE A 5 5.91 -0.73 -4.63
N LEU A 6 4.74 -1.26 -4.30
CA LEU A 6 3.52 -0.98 -5.04
C LEU A 6 2.71 0.08 -4.30
N LEU A 7 2.42 1.18 -5.00
CA LEU A 7 1.57 2.26 -4.48
C LEU A 7 0.19 2.13 -5.12
N VAL A 8 -0.83 1.95 -4.30
CA VAL A 8 -2.21 1.85 -4.78
C VAL A 8 -3.02 3.01 -4.24
N ASP A 9 -3.42 3.93 -5.12
CA ASP A 9 -4.17 5.13 -4.76
C ASP A 9 -4.94 5.59 -6.00
N ASP A 10 -6.22 5.92 -5.84
CA ASP A 10 -7.05 6.36 -6.95
C ASP A 10 -6.77 7.80 -7.38
N SER A 11 -6.04 8.56 -6.57
CA SER A 11 -5.67 9.95 -6.89
C SER A 11 -4.36 10.01 -7.65
N ALA A 12 -4.40 10.48 -8.89
CA ALA A 12 -3.19 10.68 -9.69
C ALA A 12 -2.23 11.67 -9.02
N THR A 13 -2.77 12.71 -8.38
CA THR A 13 -1.96 13.70 -7.65
C THR A 13 -1.24 13.07 -6.48
N ALA A 14 -1.92 12.21 -5.70
CA ALA A 14 -1.31 11.52 -4.57
C ALA A 14 -0.21 10.56 -5.03
N ARG A 15 -0.46 9.83 -6.13
CA ARG A 15 0.56 8.94 -6.69
C ARG A 15 1.79 9.72 -7.13
N MET A 16 1.58 10.86 -7.79
CA MET A 16 2.68 11.73 -8.23
C MET A 16 3.50 12.25 -7.06
N LYS A 17 2.84 12.72 -5.99
CA LYS A 17 3.52 13.23 -4.80
C LYS A 17 4.39 12.14 -4.16
N SER A 18 3.85 10.94 -4.02
CA SER A 18 4.60 9.82 -3.46
C SER A 18 5.82 9.48 -4.31
N ARG A 19 5.64 9.45 -5.64
CA ARG A 19 6.75 9.19 -6.56
C ARG A 19 7.85 10.24 -6.44
N MET A 20 7.48 11.51 -6.26
CA MET A 20 8.46 12.59 -6.10
C MET A 20 9.25 12.42 -4.80
N ILE A 21 8.59 12.04 -3.72
CA ILE A 21 9.25 11.79 -2.44
C ILE A 21 10.27 10.66 -2.58
N PHE A 22 9.90 9.60 -3.29
CA PHE A 22 10.74 8.41 -3.42
C PHE A 22 11.74 8.47 -4.57
N ALA A 23 11.66 9.50 -5.43
CA ALA A 23 12.52 9.58 -6.62
C ALA A 23 14.03 9.57 -6.33
N SER A 24 14.43 10.09 -5.14
CA SER A 24 15.82 10.11 -4.74
C SER A 24 16.28 8.81 -4.09
N MET A 25 15.36 7.88 -3.83
CA MET A 25 15.66 6.63 -3.13
C MET A 25 15.94 5.53 -4.15
N LYS A 26 17.19 5.47 -4.60
CA LYS A 26 17.60 4.58 -5.69
C LYS A 26 17.59 3.10 -5.31
N GLU A 27 17.58 2.79 -4.04
CA GLU A 27 17.49 1.41 -3.55
C GLU A 27 16.12 0.78 -3.71
N TYR A 28 15.11 1.57 -4.12
CA TYR A 28 13.75 1.09 -4.30
C TYR A 28 13.26 1.32 -5.73
N GLU A 29 12.45 0.38 -6.21
CA GLU A 29 11.70 0.53 -7.45
C GLU A 29 10.23 0.73 -7.09
N PHE A 30 9.56 1.63 -7.79
CA PHE A 30 8.16 1.97 -7.53
C PHE A 30 7.28 1.62 -8.72
N ILE A 31 6.22 0.88 -8.45
CA ILE A 31 5.15 0.66 -9.40
C ILE A 31 3.86 1.18 -8.77
N SER A 32 2.87 1.50 -9.58
CA SER A 32 1.63 2.08 -9.07
C SER A 32 0.40 1.46 -9.69
N ALA A 33 -0.72 1.57 -8.98
CA ALA A 33 -2.03 1.14 -9.44
C ALA A 33 -3.05 2.20 -9.04
N CYS A 34 -4.13 2.33 -9.79
CA CYS A 34 -5.11 3.39 -9.58
C CYS A 34 -6.37 2.93 -8.84
N ASP A 35 -6.51 1.67 -8.55
CA ASP A 35 -7.63 1.15 -7.75
C ASP A 35 -7.26 -0.22 -7.16
N GLY A 36 -8.16 -0.75 -6.32
CA GLY A 36 -7.90 -2.00 -5.62
C GLY A 36 -7.75 -3.20 -6.56
N LYS A 37 -8.54 -3.24 -7.61
CA LYS A 37 -8.48 -4.34 -8.57
C LYS A 37 -7.14 -4.35 -9.30
N GLU A 38 -6.72 -3.21 -9.81
CA GLU A 38 -5.42 -3.09 -10.46
C GLU A 38 -4.30 -3.38 -9.47
N GLY A 39 -4.47 -2.95 -8.22
CA GLY A 39 -3.49 -3.23 -7.16
C GLY A 39 -3.27 -4.72 -6.96
N VAL A 40 -4.34 -5.49 -6.90
CA VAL A 40 -4.26 -6.95 -6.78
C VAL A 40 -3.59 -7.55 -8.01
N GLU A 41 -3.98 -7.11 -9.20
CA GLU A 41 -3.41 -7.60 -10.45
C GLU A 41 -1.89 -7.34 -10.52
N ARG A 42 -1.48 -6.13 -10.16
CA ARG A 42 -0.06 -5.78 -10.19
C ARG A 42 0.74 -6.50 -9.11
N ALA A 43 0.15 -6.73 -7.95
CA ALA A 43 0.80 -7.50 -6.90
C ALA A 43 1.06 -8.94 -7.36
N LEU A 44 0.10 -9.54 -8.05
CA LEU A 44 0.27 -10.89 -8.59
C LEU A 44 1.34 -10.93 -9.67
N ALA A 45 1.36 -9.92 -10.56
CA ALA A 45 2.29 -9.89 -11.69
C ALA A 45 3.73 -9.56 -11.25
N HIS A 46 3.91 -8.63 -10.32
CA HIS A 46 5.23 -8.08 -9.99
C HIS A 46 5.80 -8.56 -8.65
N GLN A 47 4.99 -9.16 -7.81
CA GLN A 47 5.43 -9.67 -6.49
C GLN A 47 6.23 -8.62 -5.71
N PRO A 48 5.63 -7.45 -5.40
CA PRO A 48 6.35 -6.40 -4.70
C PRO A 48 6.74 -6.82 -3.29
N ASP A 49 7.72 -6.12 -2.74
CA ASP A 49 8.20 -6.38 -1.38
C ASP A 49 7.35 -5.67 -0.32
N LEU A 50 6.61 -4.64 -0.72
CA LEU A 50 5.73 -3.88 0.16
C LEU A 50 4.61 -3.25 -0.67
N ILE A 51 3.41 -3.19 -0.11
CA ILE A 51 2.28 -2.52 -0.73
C ILE A 51 1.81 -1.39 0.19
N LEU A 52 1.77 -0.18 -0.35
CA LEU A 52 1.17 0.99 0.32
C LEU A 52 -0.16 1.23 -0.39
N MET A 53 -1.26 1.08 0.32
CA MET A 53 -2.58 1.07 -0.31
C MET A 53 -3.59 1.93 0.41
N ASP A 54 -4.24 2.83 -0.34
CA ASP A 54 -5.32 3.65 0.17
C ASP A 54 -6.53 2.75 0.50
N VAL A 55 -7.23 3.08 1.57
CA VAL A 55 -8.45 2.36 1.94
C VAL A 55 -9.64 2.85 1.10
N GLU A 56 -9.81 4.17 0.99
CA GLU A 56 -10.96 4.77 0.30
C GLU A 56 -10.72 4.86 -1.20
N MET A 57 -11.18 3.86 -1.92
CA MET A 57 -11.09 3.80 -3.38
C MET A 57 -12.41 3.32 -3.97
N PRO A 58 -12.78 3.76 -5.19
CA PRO A 58 -14.01 3.30 -5.81
C PRO A 58 -13.91 1.82 -6.20
N ARG A 59 -15.04 1.16 -6.29
CA ARG A 59 -15.21 -0.24 -6.71
C ARG A 59 -14.66 -1.26 -5.74
N MET A 60 -13.38 -1.21 -5.41
CA MET A 60 -12.77 -2.12 -4.45
C MET A 60 -11.94 -1.29 -3.47
N SER A 61 -12.29 -1.32 -2.19
CA SER A 61 -11.55 -0.61 -1.15
C SER A 61 -10.21 -1.30 -0.90
N GLY A 62 -9.30 -0.58 -0.24
CA GLY A 62 -8.02 -1.16 0.17
C GLY A 62 -8.18 -2.33 1.13
N ILE A 63 -9.22 -2.30 1.96
CA ILE A 63 -9.50 -3.40 2.89
C ILE A 63 -9.91 -4.66 2.12
N GLU A 64 -10.79 -4.50 1.13
CA GLU A 64 -11.20 -5.61 0.26
C GLU A 64 -10.01 -6.17 -0.54
N ALA A 65 -9.19 -5.27 -1.07
CA ALA A 65 -8.00 -5.66 -1.82
C ALA A 65 -6.99 -6.40 -0.93
N CYS A 66 -6.78 -5.92 0.28
CA CYS A 66 -5.88 -6.57 1.25
C CYS A 66 -6.37 -7.98 1.56
N ARG A 67 -7.67 -8.14 1.77
CA ARG A 67 -8.25 -9.46 2.02
C ARG A 67 -8.02 -10.40 0.83
N ALA A 68 -8.24 -9.90 -0.39
CA ALA A 68 -8.00 -10.69 -1.61
C ALA A 68 -6.54 -11.13 -1.71
N LEU A 69 -5.61 -10.24 -1.37
CA LEU A 69 -4.17 -10.57 -1.38
C LEU A 69 -3.82 -11.65 -0.36
N ARG A 70 -4.46 -11.64 0.81
CA ARG A 70 -4.22 -12.66 1.84
C ARG A 70 -4.80 -14.03 1.46
N GLU A 71 -5.81 -14.07 0.62
CA GLU A 71 -6.43 -15.31 0.17
C GLU A 71 -5.67 -15.99 -0.96
N ASN A 72 -4.68 -15.31 -1.56
CA ASN A 72 -3.90 -15.86 -2.66
C ASN A 72 -2.51 -16.27 -2.17
N ALA A 73 -2.13 -17.51 -2.40
CA ALA A 73 -0.85 -18.05 -1.95
C ALA A 73 0.35 -17.25 -2.46
N ALA A 74 0.24 -16.65 -3.65
CA ALA A 74 1.34 -15.88 -4.25
C ALA A 74 1.56 -14.53 -3.57
N THR A 75 0.56 -13.96 -2.90
CA THR A 75 0.62 -12.61 -2.33
C THR A 75 0.39 -12.56 -0.82
N LYS A 76 0.01 -13.66 -0.20
CA LYS A 76 -0.41 -13.65 1.21
C LYS A 76 0.68 -13.21 2.20
N ARG A 77 1.95 -13.24 1.81
CA ARG A 77 3.07 -12.85 2.67
C ARG A 77 3.58 -11.44 2.42
N ILE A 78 3.07 -10.78 1.37
CA ILE A 78 3.52 -9.42 1.06
C ILE A 78 2.92 -8.48 2.11
N PRO A 79 3.75 -7.69 2.82
CA PRO A 79 3.21 -6.76 3.81
C PRO A 79 2.42 -5.65 3.13
N VAL A 80 1.23 -5.36 3.69
CA VAL A 80 0.34 -4.31 3.20
C VAL A 80 0.19 -3.27 4.29
N VAL A 81 0.51 -2.02 3.98
CA VAL A 81 0.26 -0.87 4.83
C VAL A 81 -0.95 -0.15 4.26
N LEU A 82 -2.02 -0.03 5.04
CA LEU A 82 -3.21 0.69 4.63
C LEU A 82 -3.12 2.15 5.05
N LEU A 83 -3.43 3.04 4.13
CA LEU A 83 -3.42 4.49 4.36
C LEU A 83 -4.86 4.99 4.24
N THR A 84 -5.31 5.81 5.20
CA THR A 84 -6.71 6.17 5.27
C THR A 84 -6.92 7.53 5.92
N MET A 85 -8.04 8.20 5.58
CA MET A 85 -8.52 9.38 6.27
C MET A 85 -9.38 9.03 7.49
N ARG A 86 -9.68 7.75 7.71
CA ARG A 86 -10.63 7.30 8.73
C ARG A 86 -9.93 6.62 9.89
N ASP A 87 -10.23 7.08 11.11
CA ASP A 87 -9.66 6.52 12.32
C ASP A 87 -10.69 5.87 13.26
N GLU A 88 -11.92 5.65 12.77
CA GLU A 88 -12.94 4.97 13.58
C GLU A 88 -12.47 3.56 13.94
N ASP A 89 -12.72 3.18 15.19
CA ASP A 89 -12.31 1.86 15.70
C ASP A 89 -12.77 0.71 14.82
N SER A 90 -14.00 0.79 14.28
CA SER A 90 -14.54 -0.26 13.42
C SER A 90 -13.76 -0.40 12.12
N THR A 91 -13.36 0.73 11.51
CA THR A 91 -12.59 0.72 10.25
C THR A 91 -11.17 0.21 10.49
N VAL A 92 -10.55 0.63 11.58
CA VAL A 92 -9.22 0.16 11.97
C VAL A 92 -9.23 -1.35 12.19
N LYS A 93 -10.25 -1.84 12.91
CA LYS A 93 -10.39 -3.27 13.15
C LYS A 93 -10.55 -4.04 11.85
N MET A 94 -11.39 -3.55 10.94
CA MET A 94 -11.58 -4.18 9.64
C MET A 94 -10.27 -4.24 8.84
N GLY A 95 -9.47 -3.18 8.93
CA GLY A 95 -8.16 -3.15 8.27
C GLY A 95 -7.24 -4.25 8.78
N PHE A 96 -7.09 -4.37 10.09
CA PHE A 96 -6.24 -5.41 10.66
C PHE A 96 -6.82 -6.81 10.46
N ASP A 97 -8.14 -6.96 10.52
CA ASP A 97 -8.79 -8.25 10.23
C ASP A 97 -8.57 -8.69 8.78
N SER A 98 -8.38 -7.73 7.87
CA SER A 98 -8.08 -8.04 6.46
C SER A 98 -6.64 -8.52 6.26
N GLY A 99 -5.78 -8.36 7.28
CA GLY A 99 -4.40 -8.84 7.23
C GLY A 99 -3.35 -7.79 6.95
N CYS A 100 -3.67 -6.49 7.07
CA CYS A 100 -2.65 -5.45 6.92
C CYS A 100 -1.67 -5.50 8.11
N VAL A 101 -0.43 -5.07 7.86
CA VAL A 101 0.59 -5.04 8.92
C VAL A 101 0.63 -3.70 9.63
N GLU A 102 0.16 -2.64 8.99
CA GLU A 102 0.01 -1.32 9.59
C GLU A 102 -1.18 -0.59 9.01
N TYR A 103 -1.76 0.28 9.82
CA TYR A 103 -2.89 1.13 9.46
C TYR A 103 -2.47 2.55 9.79
N VAL A 104 -2.31 3.40 8.79
CA VAL A 104 -1.73 4.73 8.94
C VAL A 104 -2.73 5.81 8.53
N LEU A 105 -2.91 6.80 9.38
CA LEU A 105 -3.84 7.89 9.12
C LEU A 105 -3.19 8.94 8.24
N LYS A 106 -3.89 9.35 7.18
CA LYS A 106 -3.47 10.46 6.32
C LYS A 106 -3.73 11.81 7.01
N PRO A 107 -3.00 12.85 6.66
CA PRO A 107 -1.92 12.90 5.67
C PRO A 107 -0.63 12.28 6.19
N VAL A 108 0.10 11.59 5.31
CA VAL A 108 1.37 10.96 5.67
C VAL A 108 2.50 11.82 5.13
N ASN A 109 3.32 12.34 6.02
CA ASN A 109 4.43 13.18 5.58
C ASN A 109 5.61 12.35 5.08
N GLU A 110 6.58 13.02 4.46
CA GLU A 110 7.75 12.36 3.89
C GLU A 110 8.51 11.53 4.91
N GLN A 111 8.72 12.07 6.10
CA GLN A 111 9.46 11.37 7.16
C GLN A 111 8.78 10.07 7.56
N ARG A 112 7.45 10.10 7.69
CA ARG A 112 6.68 8.91 8.05
C ARG A 112 6.75 7.86 6.96
N LEU A 113 6.65 8.27 5.67
CA LEU A 113 6.75 7.35 4.55
C LEU A 113 8.12 6.67 4.52
N ILE A 114 9.18 7.45 4.68
CA ILE A 114 10.55 6.90 4.70
C ILE A 114 10.71 5.91 5.87
N ALA A 115 10.16 6.26 7.03
CA ALA A 115 10.22 5.37 8.20
C ALA A 115 9.50 4.05 7.95
N LEU A 116 8.36 4.10 7.26
CA LEU A 116 7.61 2.89 6.89
C LEU A 116 8.44 1.98 5.98
N LEU A 117 9.11 2.56 4.99
CA LEU A 117 9.95 1.78 4.09
C LEU A 117 11.10 1.11 4.84
N LYS A 118 11.76 1.84 5.71
CA LYS A 118 12.88 1.30 6.49
C LYS A 118 12.41 0.22 7.46
N LYS A 119 11.27 0.42 8.08
CA LYS A 119 10.72 -0.54 9.04
C LYS A 119 10.40 -1.88 8.39
N HIS A 120 9.82 -1.86 7.19
CA HIS A 120 9.33 -3.08 6.53
C HIS A 120 10.31 -3.67 5.52
N LEU A 121 11.24 -2.88 5.01
CA LEU A 121 12.18 -3.34 3.98
C LEU A 121 13.64 -3.36 4.45
N GLY A 122 13.90 -2.82 5.60
CA GLY A 122 15.26 -2.77 6.17
C GLY A 122 16.04 -1.61 5.60
#